data_df024965041043c4d61f7443aca1a76d
#
_entry.id   df024965041043c4d61f7443aca1a76d
#
_cell.length_a   1.000
_cell.length_b   1.000
_cell.length_c   1.000
_cell.angle_alpha   90.00
_cell.angle_beta   90.00
_cell.angle_gamma   90.00
#
_symmetry.space_group_name_H-M   'P 1'
#
loop_
_entity.id
_entity.type
_entity.pdbx_description
1 polymer ?
#
loop_
_entity_poly.entity_id
_entity_poly.type
_entity_poly.pdbx_seq_one_letter_code
_entity_poly.pdbx_strand_id
1 'polypeptide(L)'
;ADTDSRPETILGDSAVCVNPNDERFRHLAGKKCIVPLVNRVIPIIQDEYVDMEFGTGALKITPAHDINDYEIGYKHHLETIDIFNDDGTLNENAQLFVGKDRFVVRQEIIPELEKAGNLVKIEDYNNKVGYSERTNVVIEPKLSMQWFLKMKELAKPALDAVMNDDILLTPAKY
;
A
#
# COMPACT_ATOMS: atom_id res chain seq x y z
N ALA A 1 18.59 -0.21 -1.51
CA ALA A 1 17.72 -0.28 -2.69
C ALA A 1 16.54 -1.16 -2.35
N ASP A 2 15.35 -0.69 -2.60
CA ASP A 2 14.14 -1.46 -2.40
C ASP A 2 13.85 -2.31 -3.64
N THR A 3 13.22 -3.47 -3.46
CA THR A 3 12.79 -4.34 -4.55
C THR A 3 11.31 -4.07 -4.82
N ASP A 4 10.99 -3.36 -5.89
CA ASP A 4 9.63 -2.97 -6.22
C ASP A 4 9.19 -3.53 -7.57
N SER A 5 8.05 -4.21 -7.59
CA SER A 5 7.40 -4.69 -8.82
C SER A 5 6.48 -3.65 -9.46
N ARG A 6 6.22 -2.53 -8.77
CA ARG A 6 5.37 -1.43 -9.19
C ARG A 6 6.08 -0.09 -9.03
N PRO A 7 7.18 0.17 -9.76
CA PRO A 7 8.03 1.34 -9.54
C PRO A 7 7.30 2.68 -9.72
N GLU A 8 6.18 2.73 -10.43
CA GLU A 8 5.34 3.92 -10.55
C GLU A 8 4.79 4.38 -9.19
N THR A 9 4.60 3.47 -8.22
CA THR A 9 4.06 3.84 -6.90
C THR A 9 5.03 4.60 -6.02
N ILE A 10 6.32 4.62 -6.35
CA ILE A 10 7.34 5.42 -5.62
C ILE A 10 6.95 6.90 -5.52
N LEU A 11 6.20 7.40 -6.49
CA LEU A 11 5.71 8.78 -6.50
C LEU A 11 4.72 9.07 -5.35
N GLY A 12 4.15 8.04 -4.74
CA GLY A 12 3.25 8.11 -3.58
C GLY A 12 3.86 7.69 -2.24
N ASP A 13 5.17 7.43 -2.20
CA ASP A 13 5.83 6.99 -0.98
C ASP A 13 5.77 8.04 0.12
N SER A 14 5.50 7.60 1.35
CA SER A 14 5.38 8.45 2.53
C SER A 14 6.36 8.11 3.66
N ALA A 15 7.03 6.97 3.60
CA ALA A 15 8.14 6.62 4.50
C ALA A 15 9.04 5.54 3.89
N VAL A 16 10.22 5.35 4.50
CA VAL A 16 11.01 4.13 4.41
C VAL A 16 11.01 3.47 5.78
N CYS A 17 10.71 2.18 5.83
CA CYS A 17 10.67 1.39 7.07
C CYS A 17 11.86 0.45 7.16
N VAL A 18 12.45 0.35 8.35
CA VAL A 18 13.54 -0.58 8.65
C VAL A 18 13.24 -1.31 9.96
N ASN A 19 13.80 -2.50 10.13
CA ASN A 19 13.64 -3.23 11.38
C ASN A 19 14.46 -2.57 12.50
N PRO A 20 13.89 -2.33 13.70
CA PRO A 20 14.61 -1.71 14.82
C PRO A 20 15.80 -2.52 15.31
N ASN A 21 15.79 -3.85 15.07
CA ASN A 21 16.86 -4.76 15.47
C ASN A 21 17.96 -4.90 14.40
N ASP A 22 17.78 -4.27 13.23
CA ASP A 22 18.79 -4.31 12.16
C ASP A 22 19.91 -3.29 12.43
N GLU A 23 21.06 -3.78 12.82
CA GLU A 23 22.22 -2.93 13.15
C GLU A 23 22.71 -2.10 11.94
N ARG A 24 22.50 -2.60 10.71
CA ARG A 24 22.89 -1.90 9.47
C ARG A 24 22.22 -0.55 9.36
N PHE A 25 20.98 -0.42 9.83
CA PHE A 25 20.13 0.77 9.69
C PHE A 25 19.90 1.55 11.00
N ARG A 26 20.43 1.07 12.13
CA ARG A 26 20.28 1.73 13.44
C ARG A 26 20.66 3.22 13.41
N HIS A 27 21.67 3.57 12.64
CA HIS A 27 22.16 4.95 12.49
C HIS A 27 21.20 5.86 11.70
N LEU A 28 20.17 5.30 11.06
CA LEU A 28 19.15 6.03 10.29
C LEU A 28 17.89 6.36 11.11
N ALA A 29 17.76 5.83 12.32
CA ALA A 29 16.61 6.09 13.19
C ALA A 29 16.37 7.60 13.35
N GLY A 30 15.13 8.05 13.10
CA GLY A 30 14.73 9.45 13.19
C GLY A 30 15.26 10.36 12.08
N LYS A 31 15.98 9.83 11.10
CA LYS A 31 16.41 10.57 9.92
C LYS A 31 15.31 10.61 8.87
N LYS A 32 15.55 11.39 7.83
CA LYS A 32 14.68 11.51 6.67
C LYS A 32 15.44 11.13 5.42
N CYS A 33 14.72 10.69 4.40
CA CYS A 33 15.23 10.46 3.06
C CYS A 33 14.42 11.25 2.04
N ILE A 34 14.90 11.29 0.81
CA ILE A 34 14.27 12.01 -0.29
C ILE A 34 13.75 10.96 -1.28
N VAL A 35 12.47 11.05 -1.61
CA VAL A 35 11.87 10.27 -2.71
C VAL A 35 12.47 10.79 -4.02
N PRO A 36 13.12 9.92 -4.82
CA PRO A 36 13.68 10.34 -6.09
C PRO A 36 12.61 10.90 -7.03
N LEU A 37 13.04 11.68 -7.99
CA LEU A 37 12.26 12.37 -9.03
C LEU A 37 11.33 13.47 -8.50
N VAL A 38 10.58 13.25 -7.42
CA VAL A 38 9.65 14.25 -6.85
C VAL A 38 10.26 15.06 -5.71
N ASN A 39 11.44 14.71 -5.24
CA ASN A 39 12.18 15.41 -4.16
C ASN A 39 11.38 15.58 -2.85
N ARG A 40 10.39 14.72 -2.60
CA ARG A 40 9.62 14.70 -1.36
C ARG A 40 10.50 14.19 -0.23
N VAL A 41 10.51 14.92 0.89
CA VAL A 41 11.23 14.50 2.10
C VAL A 41 10.30 13.65 2.97
N ILE A 42 10.67 12.39 3.20
CA ILE A 42 9.91 11.42 3.98
C ILE A 42 10.71 10.89 5.17
N PRO A 43 10.05 10.47 6.27
CA PRO A 43 10.73 9.93 7.43
C PRO A 43 11.27 8.51 7.18
N ILE A 44 12.31 8.16 7.92
CA ILE A 44 12.73 6.76 8.11
C ILE A 44 12.13 6.29 9.43
N ILE A 45 11.21 5.33 9.36
CA ILE A 45 10.51 4.75 10.50
C ILE A 45 11.07 3.37 10.86
N GLN A 46 10.73 2.88 12.04
CA GLN A 46 11.14 1.57 12.51
C GLN A 46 9.92 0.71 12.84
N ASP A 47 9.86 -0.49 12.26
CA ASP A 47 8.82 -1.47 12.55
C ASP A 47 9.37 -2.90 12.43
N GLU A 48 8.95 -3.77 13.35
CA GLU A 48 9.33 -5.19 13.36
C GLU A 48 8.73 -5.98 12.19
N TYR A 49 7.76 -5.39 11.47
CA TYR A 49 7.19 -5.96 10.26
C TYR A 49 8.23 -6.24 9.18
N VAL A 50 9.29 -5.42 9.11
CA VAL A 50 10.32 -5.55 8.09
C VAL A 50 11.21 -6.76 8.37
N ASP A 51 11.25 -7.70 7.43
CA ASP A 51 12.16 -8.82 7.45
C ASP A 51 13.59 -8.35 7.08
N MET A 52 14.53 -8.55 7.99
CA MET A 52 15.93 -8.13 7.82
C MET A 52 16.67 -8.91 6.74
N GLU A 53 16.20 -10.12 6.42
CA GLU A 53 16.83 -11.01 5.45
C GLU A 53 16.19 -10.90 4.05
N PHE A 54 15.03 -10.27 3.96
CA PHE A 54 14.36 -10.09 2.68
C PHE A 54 14.86 -8.84 1.94
N GLY A 55 15.30 -9.02 0.71
CA GLY A 55 15.80 -7.94 -0.14
C GLY A 55 16.96 -7.18 0.49
N THR A 56 16.78 -5.89 0.70
CA THR A 56 17.80 -5.03 1.37
C THR A 56 17.57 -4.87 2.86
N GLY A 57 16.46 -5.35 3.40
CA GLY A 57 16.02 -5.09 4.78
C GLY A 57 15.46 -3.68 5.00
N ALA A 58 15.21 -2.93 3.93
CA ALA A 58 14.53 -1.64 3.95
C ALA A 58 13.32 -1.70 3.04
N LEU A 59 12.15 -1.29 3.55
CA LEU A 59 10.87 -1.33 2.87
C LEU A 59 10.35 0.10 2.62
N LYS A 60 10.01 0.42 1.37
CA LYS A 60 9.26 1.64 1.08
C LYS A 60 7.81 1.49 1.55
N ILE A 61 7.19 2.55 2.00
CA ILE A 61 5.82 2.54 2.51
C ILE A 61 4.95 3.47 1.67
N THR A 62 3.96 2.87 0.98
CA THR A 62 3.00 3.56 0.12
C THR A 62 1.56 3.26 0.57
N PRO A 63 1.05 3.91 1.62
CA PRO A 63 -0.21 3.53 2.28
C PRO A 63 -1.44 3.55 1.38
N ALA A 64 -1.44 4.34 0.30
CA ALA A 64 -2.55 4.41 -0.62
C ALA A 64 -2.66 3.20 -1.56
N HIS A 65 -1.58 2.43 -1.76
CA HIS A 65 -1.47 1.46 -2.85
C HIS A 65 -1.07 0.06 -2.42
N ASP A 66 -0.91 -0.17 -1.11
CA ASP A 66 -0.68 -1.48 -0.53
C ASP A 66 -1.39 -1.62 0.82
N ILE A 67 -1.99 -2.79 1.07
CA ILE A 67 -2.79 -3.04 2.27
C ILE A 67 -1.91 -3.09 3.52
N ASN A 68 -0.75 -3.73 3.44
CA ASN A 68 0.18 -3.83 4.57
C ASN A 68 0.80 -2.46 4.87
N ASP A 69 1.16 -1.72 3.82
CA ASP A 69 1.67 -0.36 3.94
C ASP A 69 0.62 0.59 4.54
N TYR A 70 -0.67 0.36 4.26
CA TYR A 70 -1.75 1.11 4.88
C TYR A 70 -1.80 0.90 6.40
N GLU A 71 -1.67 -0.35 6.86
CA GLU A 71 -1.65 -0.67 8.29
C GLU A 71 -0.44 -0.05 8.99
N ILE A 72 0.75 -0.14 8.38
CA ILE A 72 1.98 0.50 8.88
C ILE A 72 1.80 2.02 8.88
N GLY A 73 1.27 2.58 7.81
CA GLY A 73 1.00 4.01 7.68
C GLY A 73 0.05 4.52 8.77
N TYR A 74 -1.01 3.78 9.05
CA TYR A 74 -1.96 4.11 10.11
C TYR A 74 -1.29 4.06 11.50
N LYS A 75 -0.50 3.00 11.79
CA LYS A 75 0.24 2.83 13.05
C LYS A 75 1.24 3.96 13.29
N HIS A 76 1.91 4.42 12.25
CA HIS A 76 2.96 5.45 12.33
C HIS A 76 2.48 6.85 11.96
N HIS A 77 1.17 7.06 11.77
CA HIS A 77 0.55 8.34 11.41
C HIS A 77 1.17 8.97 10.15
N LEU A 78 1.45 8.15 9.14
CA LEU A 78 2.01 8.61 7.87
C LEU A 78 0.93 9.23 6.98
N GLU A 79 1.36 10.13 6.11
CA GLU A 79 0.50 10.67 5.07
C GLU A 79 0.11 9.60 4.05
N THR A 80 -1.16 9.56 3.67
CA THR A 80 -1.67 8.66 2.63
C THR A 80 -1.81 9.45 1.33
N ILE A 81 -0.91 9.18 0.39
CA ILE A 81 -0.84 9.92 -0.88
C ILE A 81 -1.34 9.02 -2.00
N ASP A 82 -2.62 9.18 -2.37
CA ASP A 82 -3.20 8.49 -3.53
C ASP A 82 -2.77 9.21 -4.81
N ILE A 83 -2.03 8.50 -5.66
CA ILE A 83 -1.49 9.03 -6.92
C ILE A 83 -2.29 8.58 -8.16
N PHE A 84 -3.37 7.81 -8.00
CA PHE A 84 -4.15 7.31 -9.11
C PHE A 84 -5.56 7.88 -9.15
N ASN A 85 -6.02 8.15 -10.35
CA ASN A 85 -7.44 8.35 -10.67
C ASN A 85 -8.20 7.01 -10.68
N ASP A 86 -9.52 7.05 -10.76
CA ASP A 86 -10.34 5.85 -10.79
C ASP A 86 -10.16 5.00 -12.07
N ASP A 87 -9.70 5.61 -13.15
CA ASP A 87 -9.38 4.96 -14.42
C ASP A 87 -7.97 4.37 -14.46
N GLY A 88 -7.17 4.52 -13.39
CA GLY A 88 -5.80 4.04 -13.28
C GLY A 88 -4.75 4.91 -13.93
N THR A 89 -5.09 6.13 -14.34
CA THR A 89 -4.12 7.14 -14.74
C THR A 89 -3.54 7.84 -13.50
N LEU A 90 -2.35 8.43 -13.61
CA LEU A 90 -1.75 9.19 -12.53
C LEU A 90 -2.45 10.55 -12.37
N ASN A 91 -2.71 10.94 -11.13
CA ASN A 91 -3.29 12.23 -10.78
C ASN A 91 -2.22 13.28 -10.41
N GLU A 92 -2.63 14.45 -10.00
CA GLU A 92 -1.73 15.58 -9.68
C GLU A 92 -0.81 15.30 -8.47
N ASN A 93 -1.21 14.42 -7.54
CA ASN A 93 -0.38 14.06 -6.37
C ASN A 93 0.90 13.33 -6.78
N ALA A 94 0.90 12.67 -7.93
CA ALA A 94 2.09 12.02 -8.49
C ALA A 94 3.17 13.05 -8.92
N GLN A 95 2.79 14.30 -9.21
CA GLN A 95 3.65 15.42 -9.67
C GLN A 95 4.29 15.17 -11.04
N LEU A 96 4.58 13.93 -11.40
CA LEU A 96 5.13 13.51 -12.68
C LEU A 96 4.19 12.53 -13.38
N PHE A 97 4.25 12.48 -14.70
CA PHE A 97 3.44 11.57 -15.53
C PHE A 97 1.93 11.74 -15.37
N VAL A 98 1.45 12.90 -14.92
CA VAL A 98 0.03 13.18 -14.69
C VAL A 98 -0.78 12.90 -15.97
N GLY A 99 -1.90 12.18 -15.81
CA GLY A 99 -2.78 11.77 -16.89
C GLY A 99 -2.31 10.55 -17.70
N LYS A 100 -1.12 10.00 -17.43
CA LYS A 100 -0.66 8.77 -18.07
C LYS A 100 -1.16 7.52 -17.35
N ASP A 101 -1.40 6.47 -18.12
CA ASP A 101 -1.75 5.15 -17.59
C ASP A 101 -0.61 4.55 -16.76
N ARG A 102 -0.94 3.92 -15.64
CA ARG A 102 0.03 3.35 -14.68
C ARG A 102 0.98 2.33 -15.31
N PHE A 103 0.52 1.52 -16.26
CA PHE A 103 1.38 0.53 -16.90
C PHE A 103 2.39 1.17 -17.87
N VAL A 104 2.01 2.28 -18.48
CA VAL A 104 2.93 3.08 -19.30
C VAL A 104 3.98 3.73 -18.38
N VAL A 105 3.54 4.33 -17.26
CA VAL A 105 4.44 4.97 -16.30
C VAL A 105 5.39 3.96 -15.67
N ARG A 106 4.94 2.74 -15.39
CA ARG A 106 5.79 1.65 -14.88
C ARG A 106 7.05 1.42 -15.72
N GLN A 107 6.93 1.57 -17.02
CA GLN A 107 8.07 1.45 -17.94
C GLN A 107 8.85 2.75 -18.11
N GLU A 108 8.15 3.88 -18.18
CA GLU A 108 8.79 5.18 -18.40
C GLU A 108 9.56 5.71 -17.18
N ILE A 109 9.19 5.32 -15.96
CA ILE A 109 9.86 5.77 -14.74
C ILE A 109 11.25 5.15 -14.58
N ILE A 110 11.48 3.95 -15.13
CA ILE A 110 12.75 3.24 -15.02
C ILE A 110 13.92 4.06 -15.59
N PRO A 111 13.87 4.54 -16.84
CA PRO A 111 14.96 5.36 -17.38
C PRO A 111 15.12 6.70 -16.63
N GLU A 112 14.08 7.26 -16.04
CA GLU A 112 14.20 8.48 -15.24
C GLU A 112 14.92 8.21 -13.91
N LEU A 113 14.64 7.07 -13.25
CA LEU A 113 15.38 6.63 -12.07
C LEU A 113 16.85 6.34 -12.40
N GLU A 114 17.14 5.77 -13.56
CA GLU A 114 18.49 5.50 -14.04
C GLU A 114 19.26 6.82 -14.26
N LYS A 115 18.67 7.79 -14.96
CA LYS A 115 19.27 9.13 -15.16
C LYS A 115 19.55 9.86 -13.85
N ALA A 116 18.66 9.67 -12.86
CA ALA A 116 18.83 10.22 -11.52
C ALA A 116 19.87 9.47 -10.68
N GLY A 117 20.43 8.35 -11.17
CA GLY A 117 21.37 7.51 -10.43
C GLY A 117 20.76 6.70 -9.28
N ASN A 118 19.45 6.53 -9.31
CA ASN A 118 18.69 5.85 -8.24
C ASN A 118 18.29 4.42 -8.61
N LEU A 119 18.58 3.95 -9.81
CA LEU A 119 18.35 2.57 -10.25
C LEU A 119 19.61 1.73 -10.01
N VAL A 120 19.51 0.71 -9.19
CA VAL A 120 20.64 -0.20 -8.88
C VAL A 120 20.65 -1.42 -9.81
N LYS A 121 19.48 -2.03 -10.02
CA LYS A 121 19.36 -3.26 -10.79
C LYS A 121 17.92 -3.47 -11.26
N ILE A 122 17.76 -4.15 -12.39
CA ILE A 122 16.50 -4.68 -12.88
C ILE A 122 16.63 -6.19 -12.93
N GLU A 123 15.66 -6.91 -12.37
CA GLU A 123 15.59 -8.36 -12.39
C GLU A 123 14.21 -8.82 -12.83
N ASP A 124 14.16 -9.91 -13.58
CA ASP A 124 12.89 -10.55 -13.92
C ASP A 124 12.32 -11.21 -12.65
N TYR A 125 11.10 -10.83 -12.31
CA TYR A 125 10.38 -11.35 -11.15
C TYR A 125 9.00 -11.89 -11.54
N ASN A 126 8.73 -13.14 -11.19
CA ASN A 126 7.44 -13.77 -11.42
C ASN A 126 6.58 -13.68 -10.15
N ASN A 127 5.49 -12.96 -10.23
CA ASN A 127 4.49 -12.88 -9.17
C ASN A 127 3.10 -13.30 -9.66
N LYS A 128 2.20 -13.56 -8.71
CA LYS A 128 0.79 -13.82 -9.01
C LYS A 128 0.03 -12.51 -8.97
N VAL A 129 -0.64 -12.19 -10.06
CA VAL A 129 -1.45 -10.97 -10.19
C VAL A 129 -2.93 -11.36 -10.22
N GLY A 130 -3.76 -10.67 -9.43
CA GLY A 130 -5.21 -10.85 -9.45
C GLY A 130 -5.83 -10.16 -10.67
N TYR A 131 -6.85 -10.79 -11.24
CA TYR A 131 -7.64 -10.24 -12.35
C TYR A 131 -9.12 -10.19 -11.97
N SER A 132 -9.81 -9.16 -12.44
CA SER A 132 -11.26 -9.08 -12.34
C SER A 132 -11.91 -10.13 -13.25
N GLU A 133 -12.77 -10.99 -12.71
CA GLU A 133 -13.48 -12.01 -13.50
C GLU A 133 -14.39 -11.41 -14.57
N ARG A 134 -14.91 -10.19 -14.34
CA ARG A 134 -15.83 -9.54 -15.29
C ARG A 134 -15.14 -8.81 -16.43
N THR A 135 -14.02 -8.17 -16.16
CA THR A 135 -13.36 -7.25 -17.09
C THR A 135 -11.99 -7.72 -17.55
N ASN A 136 -11.46 -8.77 -16.92
CA ASN A 136 -10.11 -9.28 -17.17
C ASN A 136 -9.00 -8.20 -17.02
N VAL A 137 -9.25 -7.23 -16.12
CA VAL A 137 -8.30 -6.17 -15.78
C VAL A 137 -7.55 -6.54 -14.52
N VAL A 138 -6.28 -6.18 -14.44
CA VAL A 138 -5.45 -6.34 -13.25
C VAL A 138 -6.06 -5.59 -12.07
N ILE A 139 -6.22 -6.29 -10.93
CA ILE A 139 -6.69 -5.72 -9.68
C ILE A 139 -5.47 -5.24 -8.89
N GLU A 140 -5.51 -3.97 -8.49
CA GLU A 140 -4.51 -3.37 -7.60
C GLU A 140 -5.21 -2.68 -6.42
N PRO A 141 -4.61 -2.65 -5.22
CA PRO A 141 -5.19 -1.97 -4.07
C PRO A 141 -5.37 -0.47 -4.33
N LYS A 142 -6.54 0.04 -4.00
CA LYS A 142 -6.87 1.46 -4.03
C LYS A 142 -7.82 1.78 -2.88
N LEU A 143 -7.58 2.88 -2.19
CA LEU A 143 -8.50 3.37 -1.17
C LEU A 143 -9.74 3.99 -1.82
N SER A 144 -10.91 3.68 -1.28
CA SER A 144 -12.17 4.27 -1.70
C SER A 144 -13.09 4.48 -0.50
N MET A 145 -13.93 5.52 -0.58
CA MET A 145 -14.96 5.73 0.44
C MET A 145 -16.07 4.72 0.26
N GLN A 146 -16.30 3.90 1.29
CA GLN A 146 -17.34 2.88 1.30
C GLN A 146 -18.33 3.14 2.43
N TRP A 147 -19.61 2.94 2.15
CA TRP A 147 -20.63 2.87 3.17
C TRP A 147 -20.45 1.58 3.96
N PHE A 148 -20.33 1.69 5.26
CA PHE A 148 -20.20 0.55 6.15
C PHE A 148 -21.27 0.59 7.23
N LEU A 149 -22.06 -0.48 7.35
CA LEU A 149 -23.06 -0.63 8.39
C LEU A 149 -22.46 -1.42 9.56
N LYS A 150 -22.44 -0.84 10.76
CA LYS A 150 -21.99 -1.52 11.99
C LYS A 150 -23.00 -2.59 12.41
N MET A 151 -22.96 -3.74 11.75
CA MET A 151 -23.93 -4.82 11.94
C MET A 151 -23.94 -5.39 13.36
N LYS A 152 -22.83 -5.40 14.08
CA LYS A 152 -22.72 -6.00 15.42
C LYS A 152 -23.73 -5.43 16.41
N GLU A 153 -23.87 -4.10 16.43
CA GLU A 153 -24.81 -3.42 17.33
C GLU A 153 -26.27 -3.59 16.87
N LEU A 154 -26.49 -3.58 15.55
CA LEU A 154 -27.82 -3.75 14.96
C LEU A 154 -28.34 -5.19 15.04
N ALA A 155 -27.45 -6.17 14.93
CA ALA A 155 -27.81 -7.59 15.02
C ALA A 155 -28.10 -8.04 16.45
N LYS A 156 -27.57 -7.32 17.47
CA LYS A 156 -27.74 -7.75 18.87
C LYS A 156 -29.19 -7.88 19.31
N PRO A 157 -30.11 -6.91 19.09
CA PRO A 157 -31.51 -7.07 19.47
C PRO A 157 -32.20 -8.25 18.76
N ALA A 158 -31.86 -8.49 17.49
CA ALA A 158 -32.41 -9.63 16.75
C ALA A 158 -31.90 -10.96 17.30
N LEU A 159 -30.61 -11.04 17.64
CA LEU A 159 -30.03 -12.22 18.29
C LEU A 159 -30.68 -12.48 19.67
N ASP A 160 -30.79 -11.41 20.48
CA ASP A 160 -31.38 -11.51 21.82
C ASP A 160 -32.83 -12.00 21.72
N ALA A 161 -33.63 -11.56 20.75
CA ALA A 161 -35.00 -12.02 20.53
C ALA A 161 -35.11 -13.54 20.19
N VAL A 162 -34.14 -14.06 19.44
CA VAL A 162 -34.06 -15.49 19.15
C VAL A 162 -33.59 -16.28 20.38
N MET A 163 -32.59 -15.77 21.08
CA MET A 163 -32.03 -16.44 22.26
C MET A 163 -33.00 -16.47 23.46
N ASN A 164 -33.91 -15.49 23.53
CA ASN A 164 -34.94 -15.40 24.58
C ASN A 164 -36.27 -16.06 24.17
N ASP A 165 -36.31 -16.78 23.05
CA ASP A 165 -37.52 -17.41 22.51
C ASP A 165 -38.67 -16.46 22.13
N ASP A 166 -38.37 -15.16 21.95
CA ASP A 166 -39.33 -14.19 21.41
C ASP A 166 -39.61 -14.44 19.93
N ILE A 167 -38.62 -15.00 19.22
CA ILE A 167 -38.72 -15.45 17.83
C ILE A 167 -38.24 -16.90 17.75
N LEU A 168 -39.15 -17.79 17.27
CA LEU A 168 -38.84 -19.21 17.08
C LEU A 168 -38.49 -19.47 15.61
N LEU A 169 -37.33 -20.10 15.38
CA LEU A 169 -36.92 -20.56 14.06
C LEU A 169 -37.40 -22.00 13.83
N THR A 170 -38.05 -22.26 12.68
CA THR A 170 -38.53 -23.60 12.32
C THR A 170 -37.95 -24.00 10.97
N PRO A 171 -37.24 -25.10 10.89
CA PRO A 171 -36.91 -26.06 11.97
C PRO A 171 -35.84 -25.51 12.92
N ALA A 172 -35.87 -25.97 14.18
CA ALA A 172 -34.99 -25.50 15.28
C ALA A 172 -33.48 -25.77 15.11
N LYS A 173 -33.07 -26.21 13.95
CA LYS A 173 -31.64 -26.44 13.62
C LYS A 173 -30.89 -25.22 13.13
N TYR A 174 -31.54 -24.09 12.99
CA TYR A 174 -30.96 -22.83 12.54
C TYR A 174 -30.72 -21.87 13.70
#